data_d722f4069c0cedc73503d1be3d879eca
#
_entry.id   d722f4069c0cedc73503d1be3d879eca
#
_cell.length_a   1.000
_cell.length_b   1.000
_cell.length_c   1.000
_cell.angle_alpha   90.00
_cell.angle_beta   90.00
_cell.angle_gamma   90.00
#
_symmetry.space_group_name_H-M   'P 1'
#
loop_
_entity.id
_entity.type
_entity.pdbx_description
1 polymer ?
#
loop_
_entity_poly.entity_id
_entity_poly.type
_entity_poly.pdbx_seq_one_letter_code
_entity_poly.pdbx_strand_id
1 'polypeptide(L)'
;MIETFVKAWDKNKSLLEEHIKKQNQEDLDYATLLKWLIDIVINPYIDETDSYIRKFDSDKIHVIDDGDYQGSQLFIVPTNIYQPEPKDYIWTYQDYGSCSGCDLLESIREYDGGLPTEKQVKEYMMLELHLLQRCRWMIDRETYIDDIKKEQNENT
;
A
#
# COMPACT_ATOMS: atom_id res chain seq x y z
N MET A 1 11.75 2.09 -6.46
CA MET A 1 10.74 1.85 -5.43
C MET A 1 10.09 0.48 -5.54
N ILE A 2 9.51 0.15 -6.67
CA ILE A 2 8.79 -1.14 -6.81
C ILE A 2 9.69 -2.36 -6.55
N GLU A 3 10.93 -2.32 -6.99
CA GLU A 3 11.90 -3.39 -6.72
C GLU A 3 12.12 -3.58 -5.21
N THR A 4 12.27 -2.49 -4.46
CA THR A 4 12.41 -2.52 -3.00
C THR A 4 11.14 -3.10 -2.35
N PHE A 5 9.97 -2.72 -2.82
CA PHE A 5 8.70 -3.21 -2.29
C PHE A 5 8.48 -4.71 -2.57
N VAL A 6 8.87 -5.18 -3.75
CA VAL A 6 8.82 -6.62 -4.08
C VAL A 6 9.76 -7.42 -3.18
N LYS A 7 10.97 -6.93 -2.93
CA LYS A 7 11.91 -7.56 -2.00
C LYS A 7 11.38 -7.57 -0.56
N ALA A 8 10.74 -6.48 -0.13
CA ALA A 8 10.08 -6.40 1.17
C ALA A 8 8.96 -7.45 1.28
N TRP A 9 8.14 -7.59 0.24
CA TRP A 9 7.10 -8.59 0.16
C TRP A 9 7.67 -10.01 0.31
N ASP A 10 8.64 -10.36 -0.48
CA ASP A 10 9.24 -11.70 -0.45
C ASP A 10 9.79 -12.05 0.94
N LYS A 11 10.36 -11.08 1.63
CA LYS A 11 10.91 -11.26 2.97
C LYS A 11 9.85 -11.34 4.07
N ASN A 12 8.84 -10.48 4.02
CA ASN A 12 7.94 -10.24 5.15
C ASN A 12 6.50 -10.71 4.93
N LYS A 13 6.15 -11.23 3.77
CA LYS A 13 4.77 -11.67 3.46
C LYS A 13 4.21 -12.68 4.47
N SER A 14 5.05 -13.57 4.98
CA SER A 14 4.60 -14.56 5.97
C SER A 14 4.15 -13.91 7.29
N LEU A 15 4.77 -12.80 7.68
CA LEU A 15 4.36 -12.04 8.86
C LEU A 15 2.99 -11.38 8.66
N LEU A 16 2.74 -10.87 7.47
CA LEU A 16 1.43 -10.31 7.11
C LEU A 16 0.35 -11.40 7.10
N GLU A 17 0.65 -12.56 6.51
CA GLU A 17 -0.26 -13.70 6.49
C GLU A 17 -0.65 -14.13 7.91
N GLU A 18 0.31 -14.27 8.82
CA GLU A 18 0.05 -14.61 10.22
C GLU A 18 -0.79 -13.54 10.92
N HIS A 19 -0.59 -12.27 10.61
CA HIS A 19 -1.40 -11.19 11.14
C HIS A 19 -2.85 -11.26 10.65
N ILE A 20 -3.07 -11.47 9.37
CA ILE A 20 -4.41 -11.58 8.77
C ILE A 20 -5.21 -12.74 9.36
N LYS A 21 -4.57 -13.89 9.60
CA LYS A 21 -5.20 -15.07 10.20
C LYS A 21 -5.87 -14.78 11.54
N LYS A 22 -5.42 -13.77 12.26
CA LYS A 22 -5.88 -13.43 13.61
C LYS A 22 -6.90 -12.30 13.65
N GLN A 23 -7.25 -11.74 12.49
CA GLN A 23 -8.12 -10.57 12.42
C GLN A 23 -9.56 -10.93 12.10
N ASN A 24 -10.49 -10.22 12.76
CA ASN A 24 -11.91 -10.32 12.42
C ASN A 24 -12.14 -9.61 11.07
N GLN A 25 -12.84 -10.30 10.17
CA GLN A 25 -13.11 -9.81 8.81
C GLN A 25 -14.17 -8.71 8.77
N GLU A 26 -15.00 -8.60 9.79
CA GLU A 26 -16.18 -7.71 9.79
C GLU A 26 -15.81 -6.25 9.57
N ASP A 27 -14.72 -5.80 10.19
CA ASP A 27 -14.31 -4.38 10.17
C ASP A 27 -13.19 -4.08 9.17
N LEU A 28 -12.87 -5.02 8.27
CA LEU A 28 -11.81 -4.80 7.29
C LEU A 28 -12.25 -3.85 6.19
N ASP A 29 -11.41 -2.86 5.94
CA ASP A 29 -11.48 -1.98 4.76
C ASP A 29 -10.13 -1.95 4.03
N TYR A 30 -10.12 -1.35 2.85
CA TYR A 30 -8.89 -1.29 2.04
C TYR A 30 -7.80 -0.46 2.71
N ALA A 31 -8.16 0.62 3.39
CA ALA A 31 -7.20 1.45 4.12
C ALA A 31 -6.51 0.69 5.25
N THR A 32 -7.23 -0.14 5.97
CA THR A 32 -6.69 -1.01 7.03
C THR A 32 -5.70 -2.03 6.44
N LEU A 33 -6.06 -2.66 5.33
CA LEU A 33 -5.16 -3.58 4.63
C LEU A 33 -3.88 -2.89 4.17
N LEU A 34 -3.99 -1.69 3.62
CA LEU A 34 -2.83 -0.90 3.23
C LEU A 34 -1.95 -0.52 4.45
N LYS A 35 -2.57 -0.16 5.56
CA LYS A 35 -1.84 0.13 6.80
C LYS A 35 -1.02 -1.08 7.25
N TRP A 36 -1.58 -2.27 7.25
CA TRP A 36 -0.85 -3.50 7.59
C TRP A 36 0.28 -3.79 6.63
N LEU A 37 0.06 -3.57 5.33
CA LEU A 37 1.10 -3.72 4.32
C LEU A 37 2.31 -2.83 4.61
N ILE A 38 2.06 -1.58 4.96
CA ILE A 38 3.11 -0.61 5.29
C ILE A 38 3.81 -1.00 6.58
N ASP A 39 3.06 -1.29 7.65
CA ASP A 39 3.62 -1.51 8.99
C ASP A 39 4.33 -2.86 9.13
N ILE A 40 3.87 -3.89 8.44
CA ILE A 40 4.37 -5.26 8.60
C ILE A 40 5.36 -5.64 7.50
N VAL A 41 5.13 -5.21 6.27
CA VAL A 41 5.93 -5.61 5.12
C VAL A 41 6.97 -4.56 4.73
N ILE A 42 6.54 -3.33 4.49
CA ILE A 42 7.37 -2.30 3.86
C ILE A 42 8.33 -1.65 4.87
N ASN A 43 7.80 -1.07 5.93
CA ASN A 43 8.62 -0.32 6.90
C ASN A 43 9.69 -1.17 7.59
N PRO A 44 9.41 -2.41 8.04
CA PRO A 44 10.45 -3.24 8.65
C PRO A 44 11.59 -3.59 7.68
N TYR A 45 11.28 -3.77 6.42
CA TYR A 45 12.29 -4.01 5.39
C TYR A 45 13.18 -2.78 5.16
N ILE A 46 12.59 -1.59 5.15
CA ILE A 46 13.33 -0.33 5.03
C ILE A 46 14.26 -0.15 6.22
N ASP A 47 13.80 -0.45 7.44
CA ASP A 47 14.64 -0.36 8.66
C ASP A 47 15.83 -1.32 8.66
N GLU A 48 15.67 -2.52 8.08
CA GLU A 48 16.70 -3.55 8.08
C GLU A 48 17.69 -3.44 6.92
N THR A 49 17.38 -2.62 5.92
CA THR A 49 18.22 -2.45 4.73
C THR A 49 18.78 -1.03 4.68
N ASP A 50 19.96 -0.91 4.10
CA ASP A 50 20.57 0.41 3.84
C ASP A 50 19.91 1.04 2.61
N SER A 51 18.60 1.28 2.73
CA SER A 51 17.79 1.87 1.68
C SER A 51 17.78 3.40 1.81
N TYR A 52 17.87 4.09 0.69
CA TYR A 52 17.65 5.54 0.64
C TYR A 52 16.17 5.92 0.74
N ILE A 53 15.26 4.93 0.70
CA ILE A 53 13.83 5.14 0.92
C ILE A 53 13.59 5.20 2.43
N ARG A 54 12.90 6.22 2.91
CA ARG A 54 12.51 6.35 4.30
C ARG A 54 11.18 5.66 4.56
N LYS A 55 10.94 5.30 5.82
CA LYS A 55 9.65 4.71 6.24
C LYS A 55 8.48 5.64 5.96
N PHE A 56 7.32 5.03 5.75
CA PHE A 56 6.07 5.73 5.50
C PHE A 56 5.25 5.87 6.78
N ASP A 57 4.47 6.93 6.87
CA ASP A 57 3.57 7.19 8.00
C ASP A 57 2.18 6.59 7.70
N SER A 58 1.95 5.38 8.17
CA SER A 58 0.69 4.66 7.95
C SER A 58 -0.48 5.22 8.76
N ASP A 59 -0.23 6.10 9.73
CA ASP A 59 -1.28 6.80 10.48
C ASP A 59 -1.84 7.99 9.71
N LYS A 60 -1.18 8.40 8.63
CA LYS A 60 -1.55 9.55 7.79
C LYS A 60 -1.94 9.14 6.37
N ILE A 61 -2.54 7.98 6.21
CA ILE A 61 -3.11 7.58 4.92
C ILE A 61 -4.27 8.52 4.59
N HIS A 62 -4.16 9.22 3.47
CA HIS A 62 -5.21 10.05 2.96
C HIS A 62 -6.00 9.29 1.91
N VAL A 63 -7.31 9.19 2.11
CA VAL A 63 -8.22 8.45 1.23
C VAL A 63 -9.03 9.43 0.40
N ILE A 64 -8.97 9.29 -0.91
CA ILE A 64 -9.83 10.00 -1.85
C ILE A 64 -10.77 8.98 -2.47
N ASP A 65 -12.07 9.21 -2.31
CA ASP A 65 -13.13 8.33 -2.80
C ASP A 65 -13.91 9.07 -3.90
N ASP A 66 -14.01 8.48 -5.09
CA ASP A 66 -14.63 9.11 -6.25
C ASP A 66 -16.05 8.64 -6.53
N GLY A 67 -16.64 7.81 -5.67
CA GLY A 67 -17.99 7.28 -5.89
C GLY A 67 -18.79 7.09 -4.62
N ASP A 68 -20.07 6.73 -4.79
CA ASP A 68 -20.99 6.46 -3.68
C ASP A 68 -21.20 4.96 -3.47
N TYR A 69 -21.73 4.25 -4.48
CA TYR A 69 -21.98 2.80 -4.43
C TYR A 69 -20.89 1.99 -5.08
N GLN A 70 -20.23 2.56 -6.06
CA GLN A 70 -19.09 1.99 -6.74
C GLN A 70 -18.17 3.10 -7.22
N GLY A 71 -16.88 2.80 -7.29
CA GLY A 71 -15.87 3.78 -7.68
C GLY A 71 -14.48 3.26 -7.38
N SER A 72 -13.56 4.19 -7.17
CA SER A 72 -12.19 3.89 -6.79
C SER A 72 -11.81 4.65 -5.53
N GLN A 73 -11.08 3.99 -4.65
CA GLN A 73 -10.39 4.64 -3.54
C GLN A 73 -8.94 4.84 -3.90
N LEU A 74 -8.48 6.06 -3.80
CA LEU A 74 -7.10 6.45 -3.97
C LEU A 74 -6.48 6.66 -2.60
N PHE A 75 -5.35 6.03 -2.33
CA PHE A 75 -4.65 6.12 -1.06
C PHE A 75 -3.34 6.86 -1.27
N ILE A 76 -3.15 7.94 -0.52
CA ILE A 76 -1.95 8.76 -0.57
C ILE A 76 -1.27 8.68 0.78
N VAL A 77 0.01 8.27 0.80
CA VAL A 77 0.76 8.00 2.03
C VAL A 77 2.04 8.81 2.05
N PRO A 78 2.23 9.65 3.08
CA PRO A 78 3.47 10.42 3.21
C PRO A 78 4.61 9.57 3.75
N THR A 79 5.82 9.93 3.37
CA THR A 79 7.02 9.53 4.09
C THR A 79 6.97 10.12 5.51
N ASN A 80 7.45 9.38 6.49
CA ASN A 80 7.48 9.81 7.90
C ASN A 80 8.60 10.82 8.14
N ILE A 81 8.42 12.04 7.65
CA ILE A 81 9.31 13.16 7.82
C ILE A 81 8.54 14.41 8.23
N TYR A 82 9.24 15.40 8.75
CA TYR A 82 8.65 16.70 9.07
C TYR A 82 8.34 17.47 7.78
N GLN A 83 7.10 17.90 7.61
CA GLN A 83 6.61 18.65 6.44
C GLN A 83 6.93 17.96 5.10
N PRO A 84 6.30 16.80 4.81
CA PRO A 84 6.52 16.13 3.53
C PRO A 84 6.04 16.98 2.37
N GLU A 85 6.86 17.01 1.31
CA GLU A 85 6.55 17.66 0.03
C GLU A 85 5.91 16.65 -0.95
N PRO A 86 5.35 17.08 -2.08
CA PRO A 86 4.74 16.15 -3.04
C PRO A 86 5.63 14.99 -3.47
N LYS A 87 6.95 15.19 -3.55
CA LYS A 87 7.92 14.13 -3.87
C LYS A 87 8.07 13.06 -2.79
N ASP A 88 7.54 13.32 -1.58
CA ASP A 88 7.67 12.44 -0.42
C ASP A 88 6.42 11.56 -0.20
N TYR A 89 5.49 11.56 -1.16
CA TYR A 89 4.26 10.77 -1.10
C TYR A 89 4.30 9.64 -2.10
N ILE A 90 3.76 8.49 -1.67
CA ILE A 90 3.36 7.41 -2.59
C ILE A 90 1.85 7.36 -2.71
N TRP A 91 1.35 6.71 -3.74
CA TRP A 91 -0.07 6.44 -3.90
C TRP A 91 -0.29 5.03 -4.45
N THR A 92 -1.43 4.47 -4.10
CA THR A 92 -1.97 3.25 -4.67
C THR A 92 -3.50 3.38 -4.72
N TYR A 93 -4.18 2.42 -5.30
CA TYR A 93 -5.63 2.49 -5.45
C TYR A 93 -6.28 1.13 -5.42
N GLN A 94 -7.60 1.11 -5.18
CA GLN A 94 -8.45 -0.06 -5.27
C GLN A 94 -9.84 0.34 -5.74
N ASP A 95 -10.35 -0.39 -6.72
CA ASP A 95 -11.75 -0.25 -7.14
C ASP A 95 -12.66 -0.97 -6.16
N TYR A 96 -13.85 -0.44 -5.97
CA TYR A 96 -14.84 -1.02 -5.07
C TYR A 96 -16.26 -0.98 -5.68
N GLY A 97 -17.16 -1.78 -5.12
CA GLY A 97 -18.55 -1.86 -5.55
C GLY A 97 -19.51 -2.08 -4.40
N SER A 98 -20.81 -2.10 -4.71
CA SER A 98 -21.90 -2.20 -3.73
C SER A 98 -22.30 -3.65 -3.40
N CYS A 99 -21.73 -4.65 -4.07
CA CYS A 99 -22.09 -6.06 -3.90
C CYS A 99 -20.86 -6.95 -4.01
N SER A 100 -21.00 -8.21 -3.57
CA SER A 100 -19.91 -9.20 -3.63
C SER A 100 -19.42 -9.50 -5.04
N GLY A 101 -20.24 -9.27 -6.07
CA GLY A 101 -19.83 -9.45 -7.45
C GLY A 101 -19.04 -8.28 -8.03
N CYS A 102 -19.02 -7.13 -7.35
CA CYS A 102 -18.38 -5.89 -7.82
C CYS A 102 -17.38 -5.30 -6.83
N ASP A 103 -17.28 -5.87 -5.64
CA ASP A 103 -16.32 -5.45 -4.61
C ASP A 103 -15.49 -6.64 -4.17
N LEU A 104 -14.17 -6.55 -4.36
CA LEU A 104 -13.27 -7.65 -4.05
C LEU A 104 -13.28 -8.01 -2.57
N LEU A 105 -13.32 -7.02 -1.68
CA LEU A 105 -13.31 -7.25 -0.24
C LEU A 105 -14.59 -7.98 0.21
N GLU A 106 -15.76 -7.56 -0.28
CA GLU A 106 -17.03 -8.26 -0.02
C GLU A 106 -17.05 -9.67 -0.63
N SER A 107 -16.45 -9.84 -1.81
CA SER A 107 -16.28 -11.15 -2.44
C SER A 107 -15.48 -12.11 -1.58
N ILE A 108 -14.42 -11.63 -0.95
CA ILE A 108 -13.56 -12.46 -0.08
C ILE A 108 -14.30 -12.87 1.18
N ARG A 109 -14.89 -11.93 1.90
CA ARG A 109 -15.54 -12.21 3.19
C ARG A 109 -16.95 -12.78 3.10
N GLU A 110 -17.61 -12.69 1.93
CA GLU A 110 -18.93 -13.25 1.67
C GLU A 110 -19.99 -12.83 2.70
N TYR A 111 -19.93 -11.57 3.15
CA TYR A 111 -20.77 -11.02 4.23
C TYR A 111 -20.57 -11.70 5.59
N ASP A 112 -19.51 -12.50 5.73
CA ASP A 112 -19.16 -13.13 7.00
C ASP A 112 -18.23 -12.25 7.84
N GLY A 113 -18.43 -12.30 9.16
CA GLY A 113 -17.47 -11.82 10.14
C GLY A 113 -16.61 -12.98 10.68
N GLY A 114 -15.86 -12.72 11.72
CA GLY A 114 -15.00 -13.71 12.37
C GLY A 114 -13.66 -13.89 11.70
N LEU A 115 -12.95 -14.94 12.09
CA LEU A 115 -11.62 -15.22 11.58
C LEU A 115 -11.70 -15.77 10.15
N PRO A 116 -10.76 -15.38 9.27
CA PRO A 116 -10.75 -15.87 7.90
C PRO A 116 -10.35 -17.35 7.81
N THR A 117 -10.91 -18.04 6.84
CA THR A 117 -10.46 -19.39 6.44
C THR A 117 -9.10 -19.30 5.73
N GLU A 118 -8.44 -20.43 5.54
CA GLU A 118 -7.17 -20.48 4.77
C GLU A 118 -7.34 -19.95 3.36
N LYS A 119 -8.46 -20.25 2.71
CA LYS A 119 -8.79 -19.71 1.38
C LYS A 119 -8.93 -18.20 1.39
N GLN A 120 -9.65 -17.66 2.37
CA GLN A 120 -9.84 -16.22 2.52
C GLN A 120 -8.51 -15.52 2.79
N VAL A 121 -7.65 -16.09 3.64
CA VAL A 121 -6.31 -15.54 3.90
C VAL A 121 -5.50 -15.41 2.61
N LYS A 122 -5.52 -16.43 1.76
CA LYS A 122 -4.83 -16.38 0.45
C LYS A 122 -5.38 -15.28 -0.45
N GLU A 123 -6.69 -15.09 -0.45
CA GLU A 123 -7.33 -14.03 -1.24
C GLU A 123 -6.98 -12.64 -0.71
N TYR A 124 -6.93 -12.45 0.61
CA TYR A 124 -6.45 -11.21 1.21
C TYR A 124 -4.97 -10.94 0.88
N MET A 125 -4.14 -11.97 0.92
CA MET A 125 -2.73 -11.84 0.53
C MET A 125 -2.57 -11.42 -0.94
N MET A 126 -3.41 -11.92 -1.82
CA MET A 126 -3.42 -11.49 -3.22
C MET A 126 -3.85 -10.04 -3.37
N LEU A 127 -4.86 -9.60 -2.64
CA LEU A 127 -5.29 -8.20 -2.60
C LEU A 127 -4.18 -7.29 -2.09
N GLU A 128 -3.50 -7.67 -1.02
CA GLU A 128 -2.36 -6.93 -0.46
C GLU A 128 -1.21 -6.80 -1.48
N LEU A 129 -0.90 -7.89 -2.17
CA LEU A 129 0.13 -7.87 -3.21
C LEU A 129 -0.24 -6.91 -4.36
N HIS A 130 -1.50 -6.90 -4.77
CA HIS A 130 -1.97 -5.96 -5.80
C HIS A 130 -1.85 -4.50 -5.35
N LEU A 131 -2.21 -4.20 -4.10
CA LEU A 131 -2.02 -2.86 -3.53
C LEU A 131 -0.55 -2.45 -3.56
N LEU A 132 0.34 -3.35 -3.18
CA LEU A 132 1.78 -3.12 -3.21
C LEU A 132 2.29 -2.87 -4.64
N GLN A 133 1.88 -3.70 -5.59
CA GLN A 133 2.31 -3.61 -6.98
C GLN A 133 1.84 -2.33 -7.68
N ARG A 134 0.72 -1.75 -7.23
CA ARG A 134 0.17 -0.50 -7.74
C ARG A 134 0.82 0.75 -7.13
N CYS A 135 1.64 0.60 -6.09
CA CYS A 135 2.31 1.74 -5.46
C CYS A 135 3.22 2.47 -6.43
N ARG A 136 3.09 3.79 -6.43
CA ARG A 136 3.91 4.70 -7.24
C ARG A 136 4.25 5.93 -6.42
N TRP A 137 5.40 6.53 -6.69
CA TRP A 137 5.66 7.88 -6.21
C TRP A 137 4.65 8.84 -6.84
N MET A 138 4.17 9.80 -6.06
CA MET A 138 3.29 10.86 -6.57
C MET A 138 4.01 11.70 -7.64
N ILE A 139 5.31 11.93 -7.44
CA ILE A 139 6.21 12.50 -8.42
C ILE A 139 7.29 11.48 -8.72
N ASP A 140 7.58 11.25 -9.99
CA ASP A 140 8.65 10.34 -10.41
C ASP A 140 10.00 10.89 -9.99
N ARG A 141 10.55 10.32 -8.91
CA ARG A 141 11.83 10.74 -8.34
C ARG A 141 13.01 10.47 -9.27
N GLU A 142 12.94 9.45 -10.09
CA GLU A 142 14.03 9.11 -11.01
C GLU A 142 14.14 10.18 -12.08
N THR A 143 13.04 10.56 -12.69
CA THR A 143 12.99 11.67 -13.65
C THR A 143 13.44 12.99 -13.00
N TYR A 144 12.98 13.26 -11.79
CA TYR A 144 13.34 14.48 -11.06
C TYR A 144 14.84 14.57 -10.76
N ILE A 145 15.45 13.45 -10.34
CA ILE A 145 16.90 13.40 -10.07
C ILE A 145 17.70 13.60 -11.36
N ASP A 146 17.27 13.00 -12.46
CA ASP A 146 17.92 13.14 -13.75
C ASP A 146 17.82 14.57 -14.30
N ASP A 147 16.68 15.22 -14.10
CA ASP A 147 16.49 16.62 -14.47
C ASP A 147 17.40 17.55 -13.65
N ILE A 148 17.52 17.34 -12.35
CA ILE A 148 18.45 18.09 -11.49
C ILE A 148 19.90 17.89 -11.95
N LYS A 149 20.30 16.66 -12.27
CA LYS A 149 21.65 16.35 -12.74
C LYS A 149 21.94 17.03 -14.08
N LYS A 150 20.95 17.07 -14.98
CA LYS A 150 21.06 17.78 -16.26
C LYS A 150 21.24 19.27 -16.05
N GLU A 151 20.42 19.90 -15.21
CA GLU A 151 20.53 21.32 -14.90
C GLU A 151 21.89 21.68 -14.29
N GLN A 152 22.42 20.83 -13.40
CA GLN A 152 23.74 21.03 -12.79
C GLN A 152 24.86 20.89 -13.84
N ASN A 153 24.73 19.99 -14.80
CA ASN A 153 25.73 19.81 -15.87
C ASN A 153 25.68 20.92 -16.92
N GLU A 154 24.50 21.49 -17.18
CA GLU A 154 24.34 22.61 -18.10
C GLU A 154 24.85 23.94 -17.55
N ASN A 155 24.92 24.06 -16.21
CA ASN A 155 25.41 25.27 -15.53
C ASN A 155 26.89 25.20 -15.13
N THR A 156 27.58 24.16 -15.53
CA THR A 156 29.04 24.02 -15.43
C THR A 156 29.70 24.07 -16.80
#